data_c37d9ad5f341a8544438fee198c681e5
#
_entry.id   c37d9ad5f341a8544438fee198c681e5
#
_cell.length_a   1.000
_cell.length_b   1.000
_cell.length_c   1.000
_cell.angle_alpha   90.00
_cell.angle_beta   90.00
_cell.angle_gamma   90.00
#
_symmetry.space_group_name_H-M   'P 1'
#
loop_
_entity.id
_entity.type
_entity.pdbx_description
1 polymer ?
#
loop_
_entity_poly.entity_id
_entity_poly.type
_entity_poly.pdbx_seq_one_letter_code
_entity_poly.pdbx_strand_id
1 'polypeptide(L)'
;MTKKTTSPIKSKVKSPFKGDGPVKLSLACGDRKPEGFYGVDIAKTDNVDFVQDLMQFPWSQFPDNSVDEIEISHYVEHIPHGDGFHDPFLRFFDEIHRILKPAEFDPNNPNIATTGIVNITSPYYSSVRAWWDPTHLRAISEQSFLYLNKQWRVDNLLNHYPVGCDFDFSYGYVLDPEWQNRSQDAQAFAIKHYINVVSDIQVRLVKRPL
;
A
#
# COMPACT_ATOMS: atom_id res chain seq x y z
N MET A 1 20.01 -42.83 -20.32
CA MET A 1 20.12 -42.23 -18.98
C MET A 1 19.14 -41.07 -18.91
N THR A 2 17.99 -41.33 -18.34
CA THR A 2 16.89 -40.35 -18.23
C THR A 2 17.06 -39.54 -16.96
N LYS A 3 17.34 -38.24 -17.06
CA LYS A 3 17.39 -37.31 -15.92
C LYS A 3 15.97 -37.10 -15.40
N LYS A 4 15.70 -37.57 -14.18
CA LYS A 4 14.52 -37.18 -13.40
C LYS A 4 14.66 -35.73 -12.97
N THR A 5 13.85 -34.85 -13.51
CA THR A 5 13.64 -33.48 -13.02
C THR A 5 12.78 -33.56 -11.75
N THR A 6 13.40 -33.37 -10.61
CA THR A 6 12.70 -33.19 -9.33
C THR A 6 12.16 -31.77 -9.28
N SER A 7 10.84 -31.61 -9.35
CA SER A 7 10.15 -30.36 -9.05
C SER A 7 10.39 -29.98 -7.58
N PRO A 8 10.66 -28.69 -7.25
CA PRO A 8 10.83 -28.27 -5.87
C PRO A 8 9.52 -28.46 -5.10
N ILE A 9 9.58 -29.19 -4.00
CA ILE A 9 8.48 -29.34 -3.03
C ILE A 9 8.29 -27.96 -2.40
N LYS A 10 7.26 -27.22 -2.81
CA LYS A 10 6.80 -26.01 -2.11
C LYS A 10 6.27 -26.48 -0.74
N SER A 11 7.03 -26.28 0.32
CA SER A 11 6.53 -26.41 1.68
C SER A 11 5.35 -25.45 1.84
N LYS A 12 4.14 -25.97 2.09
CA LYS A 12 2.97 -25.15 2.43
C LYS A 12 3.24 -24.51 3.78
N VAL A 13 3.60 -23.25 3.78
CA VAL A 13 3.62 -22.42 5.00
C VAL A 13 2.20 -22.46 5.55
N LYS A 14 2.03 -22.88 6.81
CA LYS A 14 0.71 -22.85 7.45
C LYS A 14 0.28 -21.38 7.62
N SER A 15 -0.98 -21.09 7.31
CA SER A 15 -1.55 -19.77 7.54
C SER A 15 -1.37 -19.37 9.01
N PRO A 16 -0.83 -18.18 9.31
CA PRO A 16 -0.70 -17.68 10.67
C PRO A 16 -2.03 -17.12 11.22
N PHE A 17 -3.04 -16.98 10.33
CA PHE A 17 -4.32 -16.35 10.65
C PHE A 17 -5.30 -17.37 11.27
N LYS A 18 -6.14 -16.87 12.19
CA LYS A 18 -7.13 -17.68 12.90
C LYS A 18 -8.51 -17.49 12.27
N GLY A 19 -9.25 -18.59 12.10
CA GLY A 19 -10.62 -18.58 11.57
C GLY A 19 -10.68 -18.57 10.04
N ASP A 20 -11.91 -18.62 9.52
CA ASP A 20 -12.25 -18.71 8.09
C ASP A 20 -12.74 -17.35 7.51
N GLY A 21 -12.66 -16.28 8.29
CA GLY A 21 -13.09 -14.95 7.86
C GLY A 21 -12.06 -14.25 6.99
N PRO A 22 -12.40 -13.05 6.45
CA PRO A 22 -11.47 -12.25 5.68
C PRO A 22 -10.25 -11.84 6.52
N VAL A 23 -9.07 -11.97 5.94
CA VAL A 23 -7.80 -11.61 6.56
C VAL A 23 -7.46 -10.17 6.22
N LYS A 24 -7.44 -9.31 7.23
CA LYS A 24 -7.13 -7.89 7.08
C LYS A 24 -5.92 -7.49 7.92
N LEU A 25 -4.95 -6.78 7.35
CA LEU A 25 -3.76 -6.32 8.04
C LEU A 25 -3.73 -4.79 8.15
N SER A 26 -3.40 -4.28 9.34
CA SER A 26 -2.98 -2.89 9.52
C SER A 26 -1.47 -2.86 9.68
N LEU A 27 -0.77 -2.34 8.67
CA LEU A 27 0.70 -2.28 8.64
C LEU A 27 1.20 -1.00 9.30
N ALA A 28 2.27 -1.13 10.11
CA ALA A 28 2.82 -0.07 10.94
C ALA A 28 1.73 0.53 11.86
N CYS A 29 0.96 -0.34 12.51
CA CYS A 29 -0.24 0.06 13.24
C CYS A 29 0.06 0.81 14.55
N GLY A 30 1.28 0.73 15.08
CA GLY A 30 1.60 1.26 16.40
C GLY A 30 0.65 0.71 17.47
N ASP A 31 0.02 1.62 18.22
CA ASP A 31 -1.02 1.31 19.20
C ASP A 31 -2.45 1.47 18.67
N ARG A 32 -2.65 1.64 17.36
CA ARG A 32 -3.97 1.91 16.78
C ARG A 32 -4.18 1.05 15.54
N LYS A 33 -5.04 0.04 15.66
CA LYS A 33 -5.50 -0.73 14.51
C LYS A 33 -7.02 -0.66 14.39
N PRO A 34 -7.58 -0.69 13.18
CA PRO A 34 -9.03 -0.80 13.00
C PRO A 34 -9.56 -2.11 13.57
N GLU A 35 -10.82 -2.12 14.01
CA GLU A 35 -11.49 -3.34 14.45
C GLU A 35 -11.54 -4.37 13.31
N GLY A 36 -11.28 -5.63 13.62
CA GLY A 36 -11.26 -6.73 12.64
C GLY A 36 -9.95 -6.85 11.84
N PHE A 37 -8.94 -6.00 12.11
CA PHE A 37 -7.63 -6.10 11.49
C PHE A 37 -6.62 -6.78 12.43
N TYR A 38 -5.68 -7.51 11.86
CA TYR A 38 -4.46 -7.90 12.54
C TYR A 38 -3.43 -6.76 12.46
N GLY A 39 -2.88 -6.38 13.60
CA GLY A 39 -1.84 -5.35 13.68
C GLY A 39 -0.46 -5.92 13.37
N VAL A 40 0.28 -5.22 12.52
CA VAL A 40 1.68 -5.52 12.16
C VAL A 40 2.53 -4.30 12.42
N ASP A 41 3.57 -4.46 13.26
CA ASP A 41 4.49 -3.37 13.58
C ASP A 41 5.87 -3.92 13.95
N ILE A 42 6.90 -3.08 13.91
CA ILE A 42 8.25 -3.43 14.35
C ILE A 42 8.33 -3.55 15.87
N ALA A 43 7.56 -2.73 16.59
CA ALA A 43 7.52 -2.71 18.04
C ALA A 43 6.33 -3.53 18.57
N LYS A 44 6.56 -4.38 19.59
CA LYS A 44 5.48 -5.15 20.22
C LYS A 44 4.67 -4.25 21.17
N THR A 45 3.39 -4.07 20.84
CA THR A 45 2.39 -3.43 21.70
C THR A 45 1.19 -4.35 21.88
N ASP A 46 0.16 -3.94 22.65
CA ASP A 46 -1.05 -4.72 22.87
C ASP A 46 -1.88 -4.87 21.58
N ASN A 47 -1.76 -3.94 20.64
CA ASN A 47 -2.47 -3.95 19.35
C ASN A 47 -1.69 -4.65 18.23
N VAL A 48 -0.43 -5.08 18.48
CA VAL A 48 0.41 -5.77 17.50
C VAL A 48 0.27 -7.28 17.63
N ASP A 49 -0.34 -7.89 16.62
CA ASP A 49 -0.48 -9.34 16.50
C ASP A 49 0.80 -9.98 15.95
N PHE A 50 1.43 -9.33 14.96
CA PHE A 50 2.65 -9.80 14.29
C PHE A 50 3.76 -8.74 14.38
N VAL A 51 4.88 -9.11 14.99
CA VAL A 51 6.08 -8.26 14.99
C VAL A 51 6.83 -8.49 13.67
N GLN A 52 6.96 -7.41 12.87
CA GLN A 52 7.62 -7.44 11.57
C GLN A 52 8.26 -6.10 11.24
N ASP A 53 9.54 -6.11 10.94
CA ASP A 53 10.18 -4.99 10.26
C ASP A 53 9.74 -4.99 8.79
N LEU A 54 8.94 -4.01 8.40
CA LEU A 54 8.37 -3.91 7.06
C LEU A 54 9.40 -3.59 5.97
N MET A 55 10.65 -3.24 6.36
CA MET A 55 11.76 -3.05 5.42
C MET A 55 12.63 -4.32 5.27
N GLN A 56 12.35 -5.40 6.00
CA GLN A 56 13.02 -6.69 5.84
C GLN A 56 12.18 -7.65 4.99
N PHE A 57 12.55 -7.80 3.74
CA PHE A 57 11.86 -8.67 2.78
C PHE A 57 12.57 -10.02 2.60
N PRO A 58 11.83 -11.12 2.32
CA PRO A 58 10.35 -11.22 2.28
C PRO A 58 9.74 -11.34 3.70
N TRP A 59 8.48 -10.95 3.85
CA TRP A 59 7.71 -11.17 5.09
C TRP A 59 7.27 -12.64 5.17
N SER A 60 8.20 -13.51 5.53
CA SER A 60 8.07 -14.98 5.46
C SER A 60 6.92 -15.56 6.28
N GLN A 61 6.43 -14.81 7.28
CA GLN A 61 5.26 -15.20 8.08
C GLN A 61 3.93 -15.06 7.33
N PHE A 62 3.86 -14.27 6.24
CA PHE A 62 2.66 -14.09 5.44
C PHE A 62 2.76 -14.86 4.11
N PRO A 63 1.92 -15.90 3.91
CA PRO A 63 1.90 -16.65 2.64
C PRO A 63 1.48 -15.80 1.45
N ASP A 64 1.85 -16.23 0.24
CA ASP A 64 1.37 -15.64 -1.00
C ASP A 64 -0.17 -15.73 -1.06
N ASN A 65 -0.82 -14.65 -1.55
CA ASN A 65 -2.27 -14.60 -1.76
C ASN A 65 -3.09 -15.03 -0.51
N SER A 66 -2.70 -14.55 0.66
CA SER A 66 -3.34 -14.92 1.93
C SER A 66 -4.11 -13.78 2.61
N VAL A 67 -3.96 -12.54 2.15
CA VAL A 67 -4.53 -11.34 2.75
C VAL A 67 -5.57 -10.74 1.83
N ASP A 68 -6.74 -10.40 2.38
CA ASP A 68 -7.87 -9.81 1.64
C ASP A 68 -7.74 -8.30 1.51
N GLU A 69 -7.33 -7.64 2.59
CA GLU A 69 -7.28 -6.18 2.69
C GLU A 69 -6.09 -5.73 3.55
N ILE A 70 -5.46 -4.64 3.14
CA ILE A 70 -4.39 -3.98 3.90
C ILE A 70 -4.75 -2.52 4.12
N GLU A 71 -4.52 -2.04 5.33
CA GLU A 71 -4.60 -0.63 5.71
C GLU A 71 -3.21 -0.15 6.11
N ILE A 72 -2.84 1.05 5.63
CA ILE A 72 -1.57 1.71 5.92
C ILE A 72 -1.86 3.18 6.22
N SER A 73 -1.60 3.59 7.45
CA SER A 73 -1.86 4.97 7.87
C SER A 73 -0.57 5.61 8.37
N HIS A 74 -0.13 6.69 7.70
CA HIS A 74 1.05 7.46 8.08
C HIS A 74 2.32 6.62 8.24
N TYR A 75 2.64 5.83 7.20
CA TYR A 75 3.86 5.03 7.18
C TYR A 75 4.66 5.19 5.88
N VAL A 76 4.00 5.31 4.72
CA VAL A 76 4.71 5.31 3.43
C VAL A 76 5.66 6.50 3.28
N GLU A 77 5.40 7.60 3.98
CA GLU A 77 6.26 8.78 4.06
C GLU A 77 7.57 8.53 4.83
N HIS A 78 7.61 7.51 5.69
CA HIS A 78 8.80 7.11 6.46
C HIS A 78 9.69 6.10 5.72
N ILE A 79 9.24 5.53 4.60
CA ILE A 79 10.03 4.55 3.85
C ILE A 79 11.30 5.23 3.32
N PRO A 80 12.51 4.70 3.61
CA PRO A 80 13.75 5.31 3.21
C PRO A 80 13.91 5.33 1.69
N HIS A 81 14.72 6.27 1.19
CA HIS A 81 15.17 6.27 -0.19
C HIS A 81 16.16 5.13 -0.44
N GLY A 82 16.12 4.55 -1.64
CA GLY A 82 17.11 3.62 -2.14
C GLY A 82 18.12 4.29 -3.08
N ASP A 83 18.81 3.47 -3.87
CA ASP A 83 19.73 3.92 -4.91
C ASP A 83 19.02 4.35 -6.21
N GLY A 84 17.70 4.52 -6.16
CA GLY A 84 16.86 4.89 -7.28
C GLY A 84 16.40 3.70 -8.12
N PHE A 85 17.25 2.73 -8.40
CA PHE A 85 16.87 1.51 -9.16
C PHE A 85 16.28 0.43 -8.25
N HIS A 86 16.77 0.31 -7.01
CA HIS A 86 16.27 -0.62 -5.99
C HIS A 86 15.61 0.16 -4.84
N ASP A 87 14.55 0.90 -5.17
CA ASP A 87 13.88 1.73 -4.19
C ASP A 87 13.04 0.88 -3.21
N PRO A 88 13.22 1.02 -1.87
CA PRO A 88 12.47 0.29 -0.87
C PRO A 88 10.95 0.47 -0.96
N PHE A 89 10.47 1.62 -1.42
CA PHE A 89 9.05 1.88 -1.65
C PHE A 89 8.47 0.91 -2.70
N LEU A 90 9.17 0.71 -3.81
CA LEU A 90 8.72 -0.23 -4.85
C LEU A 90 8.76 -1.68 -4.35
N ARG A 91 9.82 -2.06 -3.62
CA ARG A 91 9.91 -3.39 -3.02
C ARG A 91 8.85 -3.65 -1.96
N PHE A 92 8.48 -2.64 -1.18
CA PHE A 92 7.41 -2.71 -0.21
C PHE A 92 6.07 -3.06 -0.89
N PHE A 93 5.76 -2.42 -2.01
CA PHE A 93 4.55 -2.72 -2.76
C PHE A 93 4.62 -4.04 -3.55
N ASP A 94 5.80 -4.50 -3.97
CA ASP A 94 5.98 -5.84 -4.51
C ASP A 94 5.60 -6.91 -3.47
N GLU A 95 6.03 -6.71 -2.22
CA GLU A 95 5.74 -7.63 -1.13
C GLU A 95 4.25 -7.60 -0.73
N ILE A 96 3.65 -6.41 -0.67
CA ILE A 96 2.20 -6.26 -0.50
C ILE A 96 1.45 -7.03 -1.59
N HIS A 97 1.85 -6.84 -2.85
CA HIS A 97 1.24 -7.55 -3.99
C HIS A 97 1.37 -9.06 -3.86
N ARG A 98 2.51 -9.56 -3.37
CA ARG A 98 2.71 -10.99 -3.15
C ARG A 98 1.71 -11.57 -2.14
N ILE A 99 1.54 -10.92 -0.98
CA ILE A 99 0.69 -11.45 0.10
C ILE A 99 -0.79 -11.22 -0.13
N LEU A 100 -1.18 -10.18 -0.88
CA LEU A 100 -2.58 -9.93 -1.22
C LEU A 100 -3.17 -11.03 -2.10
N LYS A 101 -4.42 -11.42 -1.83
CA LYS A 101 -5.23 -12.23 -2.74
C LYS A 101 -5.48 -11.48 -4.06
N PRO A 102 -5.76 -12.17 -5.15
CA PRO A 102 -6.31 -11.54 -6.35
C PRO A 102 -7.57 -10.74 -6.02
N ALA A 103 -7.80 -9.65 -6.74
CA ALA A 103 -9.00 -8.86 -6.55
C ALA A 103 -10.24 -9.66 -6.99
N GLU A 104 -11.25 -9.67 -6.11
CA GLU A 104 -12.61 -10.10 -6.41
C GLU A 104 -13.52 -8.89 -6.29
N PHE A 105 -14.61 -8.88 -7.04
CA PHE A 105 -15.51 -7.73 -7.11
C PHE A 105 -16.91 -8.14 -6.63
N ASP A 106 -17.63 -7.17 -6.06
CA ASP A 106 -19.02 -7.37 -5.64
C ASP A 106 -19.87 -7.78 -6.86
N PRO A 107 -20.56 -8.92 -6.82
CA PRO A 107 -21.43 -9.38 -7.91
C PRO A 107 -22.54 -8.39 -8.27
N ASN A 108 -22.96 -7.55 -7.32
CA ASN A 108 -23.99 -6.54 -7.52
C ASN A 108 -23.43 -5.18 -7.96
N ASN A 109 -22.13 -4.97 -7.76
CA ASN A 109 -21.44 -3.75 -8.18
C ASN A 109 -20.00 -4.06 -8.61
N PRO A 110 -19.75 -4.34 -9.90
CA PRO A 110 -18.43 -4.75 -10.39
C PRO A 110 -17.35 -3.66 -10.30
N ASN A 111 -17.71 -2.46 -9.84
CA ASN A 111 -16.74 -1.39 -9.58
C ASN A 111 -16.19 -1.43 -8.14
N ILE A 112 -16.73 -2.29 -7.27
CA ILE A 112 -16.32 -2.41 -5.87
C ILE A 112 -15.52 -3.70 -5.69
N ALA A 113 -14.22 -3.57 -5.52
CA ALA A 113 -13.37 -4.69 -5.11
C ALA A 113 -13.66 -5.06 -3.65
N THR A 114 -13.76 -6.36 -3.38
CA THR A 114 -14.02 -6.94 -2.04
C THR A 114 -12.79 -7.60 -1.43
N THR A 115 -11.81 -7.98 -2.27
CA THR A 115 -10.49 -8.49 -1.88
C THR A 115 -9.38 -7.85 -2.72
N GLY A 116 -8.13 -8.08 -2.35
CA GLY A 116 -6.99 -7.55 -3.11
C GLY A 116 -6.83 -6.04 -3.00
N ILE A 117 -7.15 -5.48 -1.84
CA ILE A 117 -7.30 -4.04 -1.62
C ILE A 117 -6.20 -3.54 -0.67
N VAL A 118 -5.64 -2.36 -0.96
CA VAL A 118 -4.84 -1.58 -0.01
C VAL A 118 -5.43 -0.19 0.13
N ASN A 119 -5.68 0.22 1.36
CA ASN A 119 -6.09 1.59 1.69
C ASN A 119 -4.91 2.29 2.38
N ILE A 120 -4.51 3.44 1.86
CA ILE A 120 -3.35 4.19 2.32
C ILE A 120 -3.79 5.61 2.67
N THR A 121 -3.33 6.11 3.82
CA THR A 121 -3.43 7.53 4.19
C THR A 121 -2.03 8.04 4.49
N SER A 122 -1.65 9.17 3.90
CA SER A 122 -0.34 9.79 4.08
C SER A 122 -0.45 11.31 3.98
N PRO A 123 0.40 12.10 4.66
CA PRO A 123 0.44 13.53 4.46
C PRO A 123 0.71 13.86 2.98
N TYR A 124 -0.09 14.79 2.45
CA TYR A 124 0.08 15.23 1.06
C TYR A 124 1.32 16.13 0.92
N TYR A 125 2.07 16.00 -0.19
CA TYR A 125 3.35 16.68 -0.38
C TYR A 125 3.32 18.20 -0.18
N SER A 126 2.19 18.86 -0.47
CA SER A 126 2.02 20.32 -0.28
C SER A 126 1.47 20.70 1.09
N SER A 127 1.27 19.74 1.98
CA SER A 127 0.90 19.98 3.37
C SER A 127 2.14 20.23 4.23
N VAL A 128 2.04 21.16 5.17
CA VAL A 128 3.06 21.33 6.21
C VAL A 128 3.26 20.02 7.00
N ARG A 129 2.24 19.17 7.10
CA ARG A 129 2.31 17.87 7.78
C ARG A 129 3.33 16.92 7.17
N ALA A 130 3.61 17.06 5.86
CA ALA A 130 4.64 16.28 5.20
C ALA A 130 6.06 16.62 5.66
N TRP A 131 6.25 17.78 6.30
CA TRP A 131 7.58 18.34 6.59
C TRP A 131 7.86 18.60 8.07
N TRP A 132 6.83 18.62 8.93
CA TRP A 132 7.03 18.94 10.34
C TRP A 132 7.58 17.77 11.18
N ASP A 133 7.44 16.54 10.68
CA ASP A 133 8.03 15.37 11.32
C ASP A 133 9.41 15.11 10.69
N PRO A 134 10.50 15.15 11.49
CA PRO A 134 11.86 14.95 11.00
C PRO A 134 12.12 13.52 10.49
N THR A 135 11.23 12.58 10.76
CA THR A 135 11.33 11.19 10.29
C THR A 135 10.59 10.94 8.97
N HIS A 136 9.92 11.95 8.41
CA HIS A 136 9.38 11.89 7.07
C HIS A 136 10.49 12.01 6.04
N LEU A 137 10.64 11.00 5.22
CA LEU A 137 11.70 10.91 4.20
C LEU A 137 11.18 11.14 2.79
N ARG A 138 9.85 10.99 2.56
CA ARG A 138 9.23 11.08 1.23
C ARG A 138 8.09 12.07 1.21
N ALA A 139 8.07 12.88 0.17
CA ALA A 139 6.90 13.67 -0.20
C ALA A 139 5.96 12.81 -1.05
N ILE A 140 4.76 12.55 -0.54
CA ILE A 140 3.79 11.66 -1.19
C ILE A 140 2.76 12.46 -1.98
N SER A 141 2.55 12.09 -3.23
CA SER A 141 1.50 12.59 -4.11
C SER A 141 0.81 11.44 -4.84
N GLU A 142 -0.27 11.72 -5.57
CA GLU A 142 -0.90 10.73 -6.44
C GLU A 142 0.08 10.16 -7.47
N GLN A 143 1.05 10.95 -7.92
CA GLN A 143 2.07 10.54 -8.89
C GLN A 143 3.02 9.45 -8.35
N SER A 144 3.18 9.39 -7.02
CA SER A 144 4.02 8.37 -6.36
C SER A 144 3.55 6.95 -6.64
N PHE A 145 2.24 6.76 -6.90
CA PHE A 145 1.63 5.45 -7.11
C PHE A 145 1.56 5.00 -8.58
N LEU A 146 1.90 5.87 -9.54
CA LEU A 146 1.90 5.52 -10.97
C LEU A 146 2.85 4.37 -11.30
N TYR A 147 4.02 4.33 -10.63
CA TYR A 147 4.99 3.25 -10.80
C TYR A 147 4.47 1.87 -10.41
N LEU A 148 3.40 1.81 -9.62
CA LEU A 148 2.79 0.55 -9.19
C LEU A 148 1.88 -0.06 -10.27
N ASN A 149 1.53 0.70 -11.32
CA ASN A 149 0.74 0.23 -12.45
C ASN A 149 1.64 -0.21 -13.61
N LYS A 150 1.54 -1.47 -14.00
CA LYS A 150 2.39 -2.06 -15.04
C LYS A 150 2.14 -1.44 -16.42
N GLN A 151 0.88 -1.18 -16.78
CA GLN A 151 0.56 -0.58 -18.07
C GLN A 151 1.14 0.84 -18.17
N TRP A 152 1.03 1.63 -17.11
CA TRP A 152 1.64 2.96 -17.07
C TRP A 152 3.17 2.90 -17.26
N ARG A 153 3.86 1.93 -16.61
CA ARG A 153 5.30 1.74 -16.81
C ARG A 153 5.65 1.39 -18.26
N VAL A 154 4.85 0.54 -18.90
CA VAL A 154 5.04 0.18 -20.32
C VAL A 154 4.88 1.40 -21.21
N ASP A 155 3.80 2.17 -21.04
CA ASP A 155 3.48 3.34 -21.85
C ASP A 155 4.53 4.47 -21.70
N ASN A 156 5.19 4.53 -20.55
CA ASN A 156 6.25 5.51 -20.26
C ASN A 156 7.67 4.97 -20.43
N LEU A 157 7.85 3.80 -21.05
CA LEU A 157 9.14 3.14 -21.31
C LEU A 157 9.97 2.87 -20.04
N LEU A 158 9.29 2.65 -18.90
CA LEU A 158 9.88 2.42 -17.58
C LEU A 158 9.85 0.93 -17.16
N ASN A 159 9.52 0.03 -18.08
CA ASN A 159 9.39 -1.40 -17.81
C ASN A 159 10.74 -2.11 -17.47
N HIS A 160 11.84 -1.39 -17.56
CA HIS A 160 13.17 -1.87 -17.16
C HIS A 160 13.42 -1.77 -15.64
N TYR A 161 12.58 -1.05 -14.88
CA TYR A 161 12.64 -1.05 -13.43
C TYR A 161 12.22 -2.39 -12.85
N PRO A 162 12.91 -2.89 -11.80
CA PRO A 162 12.63 -4.20 -11.18
C PRO A 162 11.39 -4.11 -10.26
N VAL A 163 10.23 -3.82 -10.84
CA VAL A 163 8.94 -3.71 -10.16
C VAL A 163 8.04 -4.85 -10.61
N GLY A 164 7.70 -5.74 -9.68
CA GLY A 164 6.90 -6.93 -9.95
C GLY A 164 5.40 -6.73 -9.78
N CYS A 165 4.97 -5.73 -9.01
CA CYS A 165 3.56 -5.50 -8.72
C CYS A 165 2.80 -4.88 -9.89
N ASP A 166 1.48 -5.09 -9.88
CA ASP A 166 0.54 -4.44 -10.78
C ASP A 166 -0.74 -4.07 -10.03
N PHE A 167 -0.98 -2.77 -9.89
CA PHE A 167 -2.16 -2.24 -9.22
C PHE A 167 -2.90 -1.23 -10.10
N ASP A 168 -4.23 -1.27 -10.05
CA ASP A 168 -5.02 -0.07 -10.31
C ASP A 168 -5.10 0.78 -9.05
N PHE A 169 -5.22 2.10 -9.21
CA PHE A 169 -5.39 2.96 -8.06
C PHE A 169 -6.41 4.08 -8.30
N SER A 170 -7.02 4.49 -7.22
CA SER A 170 -7.82 5.72 -7.13
C SER A 170 -7.37 6.48 -5.89
N TYR A 171 -7.64 7.78 -5.88
CA TYR A 171 -7.25 8.62 -4.76
C TYR A 171 -8.31 9.70 -4.45
N GLY A 172 -8.24 10.21 -3.24
CA GLY A 172 -9.00 11.35 -2.77
C GLY A 172 -8.15 12.23 -1.87
N TYR A 173 -8.58 13.46 -1.68
CA TYR A 173 -7.91 14.42 -0.81
C TYR A 173 -8.72 14.66 0.47
N VAL A 174 -8.03 14.66 1.59
CA VAL A 174 -8.55 15.21 2.86
C VAL A 174 -8.21 16.69 2.86
N LEU A 175 -9.21 17.52 2.57
CA LEU A 175 -9.02 18.96 2.54
C LEU A 175 -8.95 19.54 3.96
N ASP A 176 -8.14 20.56 4.13
CA ASP A 176 -8.20 21.40 5.32
C ASP A 176 -9.63 21.96 5.51
N PRO A 177 -10.15 22.04 6.75
CA PRO A 177 -11.51 22.50 7.04
C PRO A 177 -11.88 23.83 6.39
N GLU A 178 -10.92 24.74 6.20
CA GLU A 178 -11.12 26.03 5.53
C GLU A 178 -11.56 25.88 4.07
N TRP A 179 -11.16 24.78 3.41
CA TRP A 179 -11.44 24.52 1.99
C TRP A 179 -12.61 23.57 1.73
N GLN A 180 -13.05 22.80 2.73
CA GLN A 180 -14.07 21.75 2.55
C GLN A 180 -15.40 22.28 1.97
N ASN A 181 -15.78 23.50 2.33
CA ASN A 181 -17.05 24.11 1.92
C ASN A 181 -16.91 25.08 0.73
N ARG A 182 -15.78 25.11 0.04
CA ARG A 182 -15.58 25.91 -1.18
C ARG A 182 -16.10 25.17 -2.39
N SER A 183 -16.40 25.90 -3.48
CA SER A 183 -16.79 25.27 -4.75
C SER A 183 -15.66 24.36 -5.28
N GLN A 184 -16.03 23.37 -6.08
CA GLN A 184 -15.05 22.44 -6.69
C GLN A 184 -13.99 23.20 -7.51
N ASP A 185 -14.37 24.23 -8.26
CA ASP A 185 -13.44 25.05 -9.03
C ASP A 185 -12.45 25.79 -8.13
N ALA A 186 -12.94 26.35 -7.01
CA ALA A 186 -12.08 27.01 -6.03
C ALA A 186 -11.12 26.02 -5.35
N GLN A 187 -11.59 24.82 -5.00
CA GLN A 187 -10.75 23.75 -4.46
C GLN A 187 -9.68 23.31 -5.46
N ALA A 188 -10.07 23.04 -6.71
CA ALA A 188 -9.14 22.62 -7.76
C ALA A 188 -8.06 23.70 -8.04
N PHE A 189 -8.45 24.96 -8.07
CA PHE A 189 -7.52 26.07 -8.20
C PHE A 189 -6.56 26.13 -7.00
N ALA A 190 -7.10 26.04 -5.78
CA ALA A 190 -6.29 26.14 -4.56
C ALA A 190 -5.30 24.98 -4.43
N ILE A 191 -5.71 23.73 -4.70
CA ILE A 191 -4.83 22.54 -4.68
C ILE A 191 -3.64 22.73 -5.61
N LYS A 192 -3.87 23.37 -6.78
CA LYS A 192 -2.82 23.59 -7.77
C LYS A 192 -1.86 24.72 -7.39
N HIS A 193 -2.31 25.73 -6.64
CA HIS A 193 -1.58 26.99 -6.49
C HIS A 193 -1.15 27.31 -5.04
N TYR A 194 -1.75 26.66 -4.04
CA TYR A 194 -1.48 26.95 -2.64
C TYR A 194 -0.99 25.72 -1.89
N ILE A 195 -0.29 25.94 -0.81
CA ILE A 195 0.08 24.92 0.17
C ILE A 195 -1.00 24.80 1.26
N ASN A 196 -1.03 23.68 1.98
CA ASN A 196 -1.95 23.40 3.11
C ASN A 196 -3.45 23.39 2.74
N VAL A 197 -3.78 23.21 1.45
CA VAL A 197 -5.16 23.01 1.01
C VAL A 197 -5.59 21.57 1.23
N VAL A 198 -4.66 20.64 0.97
CA VAL A 198 -4.83 19.21 1.23
C VAL A 198 -3.95 18.85 2.43
N SER A 199 -4.54 18.27 3.47
CA SER A 199 -3.80 17.77 4.63
C SER A 199 -3.21 16.39 4.36
N ASP A 200 -4.04 15.46 3.89
CA ASP A 200 -3.64 14.09 3.59
C ASP A 200 -4.20 13.64 2.23
N ILE A 201 -3.49 12.72 1.59
CA ILE A 201 -3.98 11.95 0.46
C ILE A 201 -4.45 10.58 0.96
N GLN A 202 -5.60 10.15 0.46
CA GLN A 202 -6.11 8.80 0.64
C GLN A 202 -6.03 8.08 -0.69
N VAL A 203 -5.36 6.93 -0.72
CA VAL A 203 -5.16 6.12 -1.92
C VAL A 203 -5.73 4.73 -1.69
N ARG A 204 -6.47 4.25 -2.68
CA ARG A 204 -6.95 2.88 -2.74
C ARG A 204 -6.27 2.18 -3.90
N LEU A 205 -5.53 1.12 -3.62
CA LEU A 205 -4.96 0.23 -4.63
C LEU A 205 -5.83 -1.02 -4.74
N VAL A 206 -5.92 -1.56 -5.96
CA VAL A 206 -6.59 -2.82 -6.26
C VAL A 206 -5.63 -3.69 -7.06
N LYS A 207 -5.34 -4.89 -6.53
CA LYS A 207 -4.40 -5.82 -7.16
C LYS A 207 -4.92 -6.30 -8.51
N ARG A 208 -4.15 -6.06 -9.56
CA ARG A 208 -4.41 -6.64 -10.89
C ARG A 208 -3.80 -8.04 -10.98
N PRO A 209 -4.40 -8.96 -11.76
CA PRO A 209 -3.75 -10.22 -12.07
C PRO A 209 -2.48 -9.98 -12.89
N LEU A 210 -1.39 -10.67 -12.55
CA LEU A 210 -0.12 -10.62 -13.29
C LEU A 210 -0.20 -11.38 -14.60
#